data_4d80c950bf151a2e7babd9c7ba61e031
#
_entry.id   4d80c950bf151a2e7babd9c7ba61e031
#
_cell.length_a   1.000
_cell.length_b   1.000
_cell.length_c   1.000
_cell.angle_alpha   90.00
_cell.angle_beta   90.00
_cell.angle_gamma   90.00
#
_symmetry.space_group_name_H-M   'P 1'
#
loop_
_entity.id
_entity.type
_entity.pdbx_description
1 polymer ?
#
loop_
_entity_poly.entity_id
_entity_poly.type
_entity_poly.pdbx_seq_one_letter_code
_entity_poly.pdbx_strand_id
1 'polypeptide(L)'
;MAKKLLGLALLAACASAAHAADLKVAIDPTYEPFTYKTADGTPTGFDVDIANAVCNEIKRKCVFVEQVWDSMIPGLQARKYDVIVSSLSITDERKRVIDFSDRYYKTPSAIVVKKGTEYTGPASLKGKRIGVLKGSTQEKWAMGELKPAGVTIVPYEAQDQVYLDINAGRLDGTVADKVEVHGGFLRKPEGKDHGYVGPDQYDEKYYGEGIGIGMRKGQKELKEQINQAIKTIRSNGTYDTIAKKYFDFDPYGN
;
A
#
# COMPACT_ATOMS: atom_id res chain seq x y z
N MET A 1 -31.98 -61.26 -42.77
CA MET A 1 -32.57 -60.28 -41.81
C MET A 1 -31.45 -59.73 -40.93
N ALA A 2 -30.90 -58.56 -41.23
CA ALA A 2 -29.79 -57.97 -40.52
C ALA A 2 -30.34 -56.85 -39.60
N LYS A 3 -30.22 -57.01 -38.28
CA LYS A 3 -30.58 -55.99 -37.28
C LYS A 3 -29.39 -55.06 -37.14
N LYS A 4 -29.55 -53.79 -37.58
CA LYS A 4 -28.61 -52.69 -37.31
C LYS A 4 -28.79 -52.22 -35.87
N LEU A 5 -27.80 -52.42 -35.03
CA LEU A 5 -27.69 -51.79 -33.71
C LEU A 5 -27.01 -50.39 -33.87
N LEU A 6 -27.79 -49.37 -33.63
CA LEU A 6 -27.33 -47.96 -33.62
C LEU A 6 -26.80 -47.64 -32.20
N GLY A 7 -25.49 -47.63 -32.05
CA GLY A 7 -24.83 -47.21 -30.82
C GLY A 7 -24.83 -45.69 -30.69
N LEU A 8 -25.62 -45.14 -29.79
CA LEU A 8 -25.63 -43.72 -29.42
C LEU A 8 -24.49 -43.47 -28.44
N ALA A 9 -23.36 -42.93 -28.91
CA ALA A 9 -22.26 -42.49 -28.06
C ALA A 9 -22.61 -41.15 -27.43
N LEU A 10 -22.98 -41.14 -26.13
CA LEU A 10 -23.12 -39.93 -25.34
C LEU A 10 -21.72 -39.39 -25.05
N LEU A 11 -21.29 -38.33 -25.77
CA LEU A 11 -20.15 -37.53 -25.36
C LEU A 11 -20.55 -36.65 -24.14
N ALA A 12 -20.22 -37.11 -22.96
CA ALA A 12 -20.26 -36.29 -21.75
C ALA A 12 -19.11 -35.24 -21.85
N ALA A 13 -19.45 -34.04 -22.28
CA ALA A 13 -18.53 -32.90 -22.18
C ALA A 13 -18.34 -32.56 -20.70
N CYS A 14 -17.26 -33.07 -20.10
CA CYS A 14 -16.76 -32.57 -18.82
C CYS A 14 -16.29 -31.14 -19.02
N ALA A 15 -17.17 -30.17 -18.77
CA ALA A 15 -16.80 -28.78 -18.60
C ALA A 15 -15.95 -28.71 -17.32
N SER A 16 -14.65 -28.89 -17.46
CA SER A 16 -13.70 -28.54 -16.39
C SER A 16 -13.89 -27.06 -16.12
N ALA A 17 -14.51 -26.71 -14.98
CA ALA A 17 -14.48 -25.36 -14.48
C ALA A 17 -13.00 -25.01 -14.22
N ALA A 18 -12.38 -24.33 -15.18
CA ALA A 18 -11.05 -23.78 -15.00
C ALA A 18 -11.13 -22.80 -13.84
N HIS A 19 -10.79 -23.24 -12.64
CA HIS A 19 -10.57 -22.31 -11.51
C HIS A 19 -9.44 -21.39 -11.94
N ALA A 20 -9.71 -20.08 -12.00
CA ALA A 20 -8.66 -19.11 -12.22
C ALA A 20 -7.58 -19.30 -11.14
N ALA A 21 -6.32 -19.36 -11.53
CA ALA A 21 -5.20 -19.55 -10.60
C ALA A 21 -5.23 -18.45 -9.50
N ASP A 22 -4.81 -18.82 -8.29
CA ASP A 22 -4.67 -17.89 -7.16
C ASP A 22 -3.93 -16.62 -7.56
N LEU A 23 -4.29 -15.48 -6.98
CA LEU A 23 -3.59 -14.21 -7.16
C LEU A 23 -2.62 -14.02 -6.00
N LYS A 24 -1.32 -14.04 -6.27
CA LYS A 24 -0.30 -13.77 -5.27
C LYS A 24 -0.16 -12.26 -5.07
N VAL A 25 -0.41 -11.79 -3.86
CA VAL A 25 -0.45 -10.38 -3.48
C VAL A 25 0.69 -10.06 -2.51
N ALA A 26 1.63 -9.20 -2.92
CA ALA A 26 2.68 -8.74 -2.03
C ALA A 26 2.18 -7.65 -1.09
N ILE A 27 2.55 -7.77 0.18
CA ILE A 27 2.26 -6.82 1.25
C ILE A 27 3.51 -6.61 2.13
N ASP A 28 3.65 -5.41 2.70
CA ASP A 28 4.55 -5.14 3.82
C ASP A 28 3.71 -4.97 5.09
N PRO A 29 3.75 -5.96 6.03
CA PRO A 29 2.87 -5.94 7.20
C PRO A 29 3.39 -5.06 8.36
N THR A 30 4.12 -3.99 8.07
CA THR A 30 4.64 -3.03 9.06
C THR A 30 4.01 -1.65 8.94
N TYR A 31 2.82 -1.53 8.29
CA TYR A 31 2.23 -0.25 7.86
C TYR A 31 0.75 -0.13 8.28
N GLU A 32 0.49 -0.12 9.61
CA GLU A 32 -0.85 0.02 10.20
C GLU A 32 -1.44 1.43 9.91
N PRO A 33 -2.73 1.58 9.49
CA PRO A 33 -3.79 0.57 9.44
C PRO A 33 -3.96 -0.09 8.06
N PHE A 34 -3.06 0.13 7.11
CA PHE A 34 -3.18 -0.36 5.73
C PHE A 34 -2.82 -1.83 5.61
N THR A 35 -1.64 -2.22 6.11
CA THR A 35 -1.17 -3.60 6.16
C THR A 35 -0.42 -3.84 7.48
N TYR A 36 -0.90 -4.80 8.27
CA TYR A 36 -0.28 -5.19 9.53
C TYR A 36 -0.67 -6.62 9.90
N LYS A 37 -0.19 -7.12 11.03
CA LYS A 37 -0.53 -8.46 11.53
C LYS A 37 -1.38 -8.38 12.78
N THR A 38 -2.34 -9.28 12.86
CA THR A 38 -3.03 -9.59 14.13
C THR A 38 -2.09 -10.32 15.08
N ALA A 39 -2.49 -10.49 16.33
CA ALA A 39 -1.69 -11.17 17.35
C ALA A 39 -1.32 -12.62 17.01
N ASP A 40 -2.14 -13.29 16.19
CA ASP A 40 -1.88 -14.66 15.68
C ASP A 40 -1.04 -14.69 14.40
N GLY A 41 -0.55 -13.52 13.94
CA GLY A 41 0.30 -13.39 12.78
C GLY A 41 -0.44 -13.30 11.43
N THR A 42 -1.76 -13.27 11.42
CA THR A 42 -2.56 -13.17 10.18
C THR A 42 -2.47 -11.76 9.60
N PRO A 43 -2.16 -11.60 8.30
CA PRO A 43 -2.21 -10.30 7.63
C PRO A 43 -3.61 -9.70 7.65
N THR A 44 -3.69 -8.41 7.97
CA THR A 44 -4.93 -7.63 8.03
C THR A 44 -4.67 -6.17 7.67
N GLY A 45 -5.72 -5.37 7.58
CA GLY A 45 -5.66 -3.94 7.29
C GLY A 45 -6.47 -3.56 6.06
N PHE A 46 -6.54 -2.26 5.82
CA PHE A 46 -7.34 -1.70 4.73
C PHE A 46 -6.95 -2.29 3.35
N ASP A 47 -5.65 -2.32 3.04
CA ASP A 47 -5.15 -2.85 1.77
C ASP A 47 -5.42 -4.35 1.62
N VAL A 48 -5.34 -5.11 2.73
CA VAL A 48 -5.66 -6.55 2.75
C VAL A 48 -7.14 -6.78 2.47
N ASP A 49 -8.02 -6.00 3.10
CA ASP A 49 -9.47 -6.09 2.88
C ASP A 49 -9.85 -5.68 1.44
N ILE A 50 -9.24 -4.61 0.90
CA ILE A 50 -9.43 -4.20 -0.51
C ILE A 50 -8.92 -5.28 -1.47
N ALA A 51 -7.74 -5.85 -1.21
CA ALA A 51 -7.21 -6.96 -2.03
C ALA A 51 -8.18 -8.15 -2.05
N ASN A 52 -8.70 -8.56 -0.88
CA ASN A 52 -9.67 -9.64 -0.79
C ASN A 52 -10.96 -9.32 -1.54
N ALA A 53 -11.49 -8.09 -1.42
CA ALA A 53 -12.67 -7.67 -2.15
C ALA A 53 -12.45 -7.69 -3.67
N VAL A 54 -11.29 -7.21 -4.15
CA VAL A 54 -10.89 -7.27 -5.57
C VAL A 54 -10.76 -8.73 -6.03
N CYS A 55 -10.09 -9.59 -5.25
CA CYS A 55 -9.95 -11.02 -5.57
C CYS A 55 -11.31 -11.71 -5.72
N ASN A 56 -12.26 -11.40 -4.83
CA ASN A 56 -13.62 -11.95 -4.87
C ASN A 56 -14.34 -11.54 -6.16
N GLU A 57 -14.26 -10.26 -6.56
CA GLU A 57 -14.87 -9.76 -7.81
C GLU A 57 -14.28 -10.44 -9.05
N ILE A 58 -12.97 -10.64 -9.10
CA ILE A 58 -12.30 -11.31 -10.24
C ILE A 58 -12.34 -12.85 -10.12
N LYS A 59 -13.03 -13.40 -9.11
CA LYS A 59 -13.21 -14.85 -8.87
C LYS A 59 -11.87 -15.61 -8.73
N ARG A 60 -10.90 -15.00 -8.06
CA ARG A 60 -9.62 -15.61 -7.70
C ARG A 60 -9.43 -15.59 -6.19
N LYS A 61 -8.66 -16.52 -5.64
CA LYS A 61 -8.24 -16.48 -4.24
C LYS A 61 -7.00 -15.58 -4.11
N CYS A 62 -7.01 -14.65 -3.16
CA CYS A 62 -5.79 -13.94 -2.77
C CYS A 62 -4.88 -14.84 -1.93
N VAL A 63 -3.60 -14.86 -2.26
CA VAL A 63 -2.53 -15.47 -1.47
C VAL A 63 -1.52 -14.39 -1.12
N PHE A 64 -1.47 -13.98 0.14
CA PHE A 64 -0.58 -12.91 0.57
C PHE A 64 0.85 -13.40 0.71
N VAL A 65 1.79 -12.59 0.20
CA VAL A 65 3.23 -12.81 0.25
C VAL A 65 3.86 -11.61 0.95
N GLU A 66 4.42 -11.84 2.13
CA GLU A 66 5.12 -10.80 2.87
C GLU A 66 6.44 -10.46 2.20
N GLN A 67 6.69 -9.18 2.05
CA GLN A 67 7.88 -8.67 1.37
C GLN A 67 8.32 -7.34 1.98
N VAL A 68 9.61 -7.17 2.20
CA VAL A 68 10.19 -5.88 2.61
C VAL A 68 9.95 -4.84 1.53
N TRP A 69 9.56 -3.63 1.94
CA TRP A 69 9.06 -2.57 1.07
C TRP A 69 9.95 -2.26 -0.14
N ASP A 70 11.24 -1.98 0.04
CA ASP A 70 12.12 -1.53 -1.05
C ASP A 70 12.41 -2.64 -2.09
N SER A 71 12.13 -3.90 -1.76
CA SER A 71 12.26 -5.05 -2.67
C SER A 71 10.96 -5.47 -3.37
N MET A 72 9.83 -4.77 -3.13
CA MET A 72 8.54 -5.13 -3.74
C MET A 72 8.54 -5.03 -5.26
N ILE A 73 8.99 -3.94 -5.84
CA ILE A 73 9.03 -3.79 -7.31
C ILE A 73 10.01 -4.80 -7.95
N PRO A 74 11.24 -4.97 -7.45
CA PRO A 74 12.13 -6.05 -7.90
C PRO A 74 11.52 -7.45 -7.81
N GLY A 75 10.83 -7.77 -6.71
CA GLY A 75 10.15 -9.05 -6.53
C GLY A 75 9.00 -9.28 -7.53
N LEU A 76 8.23 -8.24 -7.82
CA LEU A 76 7.17 -8.26 -8.83
C LEU A 76 7.74 -8.54 -10.23
N GLN A 77 8.83 -7.87 -10.60
CA GLN A 77 9.53 -8.09 -11.87
C GLN A 77 10.11 -9.50 -11.96
N ALA A 78 10.62 -10.04 -10.84
CA ALA A 78 11.11 -11.40 -10.73
C ALA A 78 10.00 -12.46 -10.63
N ARG A 79 8.72 -12.10 -10.76
CA ARG A 79 7.54 -12.99 -10.74
C ARG A 79 7.36 -13.76 -9.42
N LYS A 80 7.82 -13.22 -8.29
CA LYS A 80 7.58 -13.82 -6.97
C LYS A 80 6.10 -13.77 -6.59
N TYR A 81 5.40 -12.75 -7.07
CA TYR A 81 3.97 -12.50 -6.90
C TYR A 81 3.40 -11.82 -8.15
N ASP A 82 2.09 -11.63 -8.19
CA ASP A 82 1.38 -11.12 -9.36
C ASP A 82 1.09 -9.63 -9.26
N VAL A 83 0.76 -9.17 -8.05
CA VAL A 83 0.43 -7.77 -7.75
C VAL A 83 1.03 -7.32 -6.43
N ILE A 84 1.12 -6.00 -6.23
CA ILE A 84 1.47 -5.34 -4.99
C ILE A 84 0.25 -4.56 -4.51
N VAL A 85 -0.23 -4.84 -3.30
CA VAL A 85 -1.30 -4.09 -2.62
C VAL A 85 -0.79 -3.72 -1.23
N SER A 86 -0.08 -2.60 -1.15
CA SER A 86 0.65 -2.18 0.06
C SER A 86 1.00 -0.70 -0.01
N SER A 87 -0.01 0.18 -0.02
CA SER A 87 0.16 1.64 -0.03
C SER A 87 1.11 2.16 -1.13
N LEU A 88 1.09 1.51 -2.31
CA LEU A 88 2.02 1.80 -3.39
C LEU A 88 1.58 3.03 -4.20
N SER A 89 2.26 4.16 -4.02
CA SER A 89 1.99 5.41 -4.74
C SER A 89 2.21 5.26 -6.25
N ILE A 90 1.26 5.75 -7.04
CA ILE A 90 1.30 5.81 -8.51
C ILE A 90 2.19 6.99 -8.91
N THR A 91 3.49 6.78 -9.04
CA THR A 91 4.44 7.81 -9.47
C THR A 91 4.94 7.57 -10.89
N ASP A 92 5.35 8.63 -11.60
CA ASP A 92 5.88 8.50 -12.95
C ASP A 92 7.15 7.64 -13.01
N GLU A 93 7.97 7.68 -11.97
CA GLU A 93 9.14 6.80 -11.88
C GLU A 93 8.75 5.33 -11.84
N ARG A 94 7.79 4.97 -10.98
CA ARG A 94 7.31 3.58 -10.85
C ARG A 94 6.55 3.14 -12.11
N LYS A 95 5.77 4.04 -12.75
CA LYS A 95 5.09 3.78 -14.02
C LYS A 95 6.05 3.42 -15.17
N ARG A 96 7.33 3.77 -15.11
CA ARG A 96 8.30 3.36 -16.14
C ARG A 96 8.60 1.87 -16.11
N VAL A 97 8.50 1.24 -14.95
CA VAL A 97 8.94 -0.15 -14.73
C VAL A 97 7.83 -1.14 -14.39
N ILE A 98 6.67 -0.66 -13.90
CA ILE A 98 5.46 -1.45 -13.63
C ILE A 98 4.22 -0.73 -14.14
N ASP A 99 3.10 -1.45 -14.25
CA ASP A 99 1.77 -0.89 -14.50
C ASP A 99 1.00 -0.79 -13.18
N PHE A 100 -0.03 0.07 -13.17
CA PHE A 100 -0.91 0.29 -12.02
C PHE A 100 -2.37 0.14 -12.42
N SER A 101 -3.21 -0.23 -11.46
CA SER A 101 -4.64 -0.01 -11.52
C SER A 101 -4.98 1.48 -11.45
N ASP A 102 -6.25 1.81 -11.57
CA ASP A 102 -6.79 3.08 -11.10
C ASP A 102 -6.51 3.20 -9.59
N ARG A 103 -6.42 4.44 -9.08
CA ARG A 103 -6.21 4.66 -7.65
C ARG A 103 -7.40 4.12 -6.85
N TYR A 104 -7.14 3.62 -5.65
CA TYR A 104 -8.19 3.21 -4.72
C TYR A 104 -8.19 4.01 -3.40
N TYR A 105 -7.15 4.81 -3.12
CA TYR A 105 -7.19 5.87 -2.11
C TYR A 105 -6.09 6.93 -2.33
N LYS A 106 -6.14 8.03 -1.55
CA LYS A 106 -5.12 9.07 -1.52
C LYS A 106 -5.08 9.70 -0.13
N THR A 107 -3.94 9.64 0.53
CA THR A 107 -3.67 10.24 1.83
C THR A 107 -2.45 11.16 1.76
N PRO A 108 -2.37 12.22 2.57
CA PRO A 108 -1.20 13.07 2.62
C PRO A 108 -0.06 12.42 3.39
N SER A 109 1.16 12.89 3.17
CA SER A 109 2.26 12.67 4.09
C SER A 109 2.41 13.83 5.06
N ALA A 110 3.00 13.57 6.23
CA ALA A 110 3.20 14.57 7.26
C ALA A 110 4.58 14.45 7.92
N ILE A 111 5.06 15.55 8.46
CA ILE A 111 6.23 15.59 9.33
C ILE A 111 5.74 15.41 10.76
N VAL A 112 6.32 14.47 11.48
CA VAL A 112 6.07 14.23 12.90
C VAL A 112 7.37 14.40 13.68
N VAL A 113 7.33 15.26 14.69
CA VAL A 113 8.44 15.54 15.60
C VAL A 113 7.93 15.67 17.02
N LYS A 114 8.82 15.85 18.01
CA LYS A 114 8.45 16.10 19.41
C LYS A 114 7.56 17.34 19.53
N LYS A 115 6.49 17.26 20.31
CA LYS A 115 5.60 18.40 20.60
C LYS A 115 6.39 19.60 21.14
N GLY A 116 5.97 20.80 20.76
CA GLY A 116 6.69 22.04 21.09
C GLY A 116 7.88 22.36 20.17
N THR A 117 8.19 21.51 19.18
CA THR A 117 9.15 21.87 18.13
C THR A 117 8.53 22.95 17.26
N GLU A 118 9.18 24.13 17.20
CA GLU A 118 8.77 25.21 16.29
C GLU A 118 9.05 24.81 14.84
N TYR A 119 8.07 25.05 13.96
CA TYR A 119 8.20 24.79 12.53
C TYR A 119 7.76 26.01 11.72
N THR A 120 8.71 26.65 11.10
CA THR A 120 8.51 27.80 10.19
C THR A 120 8.93 27.49 8.75
N GLY A 121 9.25 26.21 8.49
CA GLY A 121 9.72 25.67 7.21
C GLY A 121 10.84 24.65 7.40
N PRO A 122 11.34 24.02 6.32
CA PRO A 122 12.38 23.00 6.40
C PRO A 122 13.63 23.42 7.17
N ALA A 123 14.05 24.68 7.07
CA ALA A 123 15.25 25.21 7.75
C ALA A 123 15.15 25.19 9.28
N SER A 124 13.93 25.25 9.85
CA SER A 124 13.74 25.16 11.31
C SER A 124 14.05 23.78 11.90
N LEU A 125 14.14 22.76 11.02
CA LEU A 125 14.53 21.39 11.41
C LEU A 125 16.03 21.13 11.19
N LYS A 126 16.84 22.15 10.90
CA LYS A 126 18.30 22.00 10.70
C LYS A 126 18.95 21.28 11.87
N GLY A 127 19.81 20.30 11.56
CA GLY A 127 20.52 19.47 12.52
C GLY A 127 19.70 18.32 13.11
N LYS A 128 18.39 18.26 12.87
CA LYS A 128 17.54 17.14 13.31
C LYS A 128 17.77 15.89 12.45
N ARG A 129 17.52 14.74 13.05
CA ARG A 129 17.60 13.42 12.43
C ARG A 129 16.17 12.92 12.19
N ILE A 130 15.78 12.81 10.93
CA ILE A 130 14.43 12.41 10.50
C ILE A 130 14.51 11.03 9.86
N GLY A 131 13.80 10.04 10.47
CA GLY A 131 13.66 8.70 9.96
C GLY A 131 12.62 8.61 8.84
N VAL A 132 12.86 7.78 7.85
CA VAL A 132 11.96 7.54 6.73
C VAL A 132 12.01 6.08 6.29
N LEU A 133 10.91 5.58 5.71
CA LEU A 133 10.92 4.26 5.07
C LEU A 133 11.72 4.32 3.77
N LYS A 134 12.75 3.49 3.66
CA LYS A 134 13.65 3.43 2.50
C LYS A 134 12.90 3.08 1.21
N GLY A 135 13.20 3.77 0.10
CA GLY A 135 12.53 3.58 -1.19
C GLY A 135 11.11 4.15 -1.26
N SER A 136 10.66 4.84 -0.21
CA SER A 136 9.33 5.48 -0.17
C SER A 136 9.31 6.84 -0.89
N THR A 137 8.11 7.34 -1.17
CA THR A 137 7.90 8.71 -1.64
C THR A 137 8.23 9.74 -0.57
N GLN A 138 8.07 9.38 0.70
CA GLN A 138 8.44 10.19 1.86
C GLN A 138 9.96 10.39 1.96
N GLU A 139 10.74 9.33 1.71
CA GLU A 139 12.20 9.47 1.63
C GLU A 139 12.59 10.42 0.51
N LYS A 140 12.02 10.26 -0.69
CA LYS A 140 12.32 11.15 -1.84
C LYS A 140 12.00 12.61 -1.54
N TRP A 141 10.85 12.86 -0.94
CA TRP A 141 10.47 14.21 -0.52
C TRP A 141 11.44 14.76 0.53
N ALA A 142 11.76 13.99 1.57
CA ALA A 142 12.68 14.41 2.61
C ALA A 142 14.10 14.67 2.09
N MET A 143 14.57 13.86 1.13
CA MET A 143 15.85 14.07 0.45
C MET A 143 15.85 15.32 -0.45
N GLY A 144 14.71 15.67 -1.06
CA GLY A 144 14.57 16.84 -1.92
C GLY A 144 14.35 18.15 -1.14
N GLU A 145 13.58 18.11 -0.06
CA GLU A 145 13.11 19.33 0.63
C GLU A 145 13.77 19.55 2.00
N LEU A 146 14.01 18.49 2.79
CA LEU A 146 14.58 18.63 4.13
C LEU A 146 16.11 18.55 4.14
N LYS A 147 16.69 17.63 3.38
CA LYS A 147 18.15 17.45 3.37
C LYS A 147 18.92 18.72 2.94
N PRO A 148 18.48 19.45 1.89
CA PRO A 148 19.16 20.72 1.51
C PRO A 148 19.09 21.80 2.60
N ALA A 149 18.08 21.70 3.49
CA ALA A 149 17.92 22.60 4.64
C ALA A 149 18.79 22.21 5.86
N GLY A 150 19.65 21.18 5.72
CA GLY A 150 20.57 20.74 6.78
C GLY A 150 19.98 19.71 7.74
N VAL A 151 18.89 19.02 7.35
CA VAL A 151 18.31 17.89 8.10
C VAL A 151 19.03 16.60 7.71
N THR A 152 19.30 15.73 8.67
CA THR A 152 19.85 14.39 8.43
C THR A 152 18.71 13.42 8.17
N ILE A 153 18.63 12.85 6.97
CA ILE A 153 17.63 11.85 6.61
C ILE A 153 18.22 10.45 6.86
N VAL A 154 17.50 9.63 7.64
CA VAL A 154 17.92 8.28 8.03
C VAL A 154 16.91 7.27 7.49
N PRO A 155 17.25 6.49 6.42
CA PRO A 155 16.35 5.49 5.85
C PRO A 155 16.36 4.20 6.68
N TYR A 156 15.17 3.55 6.80
CA TYR A 156 14.93 2.29 7.49
C TYR A 156 14.23 1.28 6.57
N GLU A 157 14.48 0.00 6.79
CA GLU A 157 13.86 -1.08 6.00
C GLU A 157 12.38 -1.30 6.33
N ALA A 158 11.93 -0.88 7.53
CA ALA A 158 10.54 -0.98 7.99
C ALA A 158 10.15 0.27 8.80
N GLN A 159 8.88 0.66 8.70
CA GLN A 159 8.39 1.88 9.32
C GLN A 159 8.34 1.79 10.86
N ASP A 160 8.06 0.63 11.43
CA ASP A 160 8.07 0.40 12.87
C ASP A 160 9.46 0.60 13.50
N GLN A 161 10.54 0.29 12.77
CA GLN A 161 11.90 0.55 13.21
C GLN A 161 12.19 2.04 13.40
N VAL A 162 11.58 2.90 12.57
CA VAL A 162 11.66 4.37 12.72
C VAL A 162 11.08 4.77 14.08
N TYR A 163 9.92 4.22 14.46
CA TYR A 163 9.26 4.54 15.73
C TYR A 163 10.05 4.05 16.94
N LEU A 164 10.66 2.87 16.85
CA LEU A 164 11.57 2.37 17.89
C LEU A 164 12.75 3.32 18.11
N ASP A 165 13.31 3.88 17.04
CA ASP A 165 14.45 4.79 17.11
C ASP A 165 14.06 6.21 17.57
N ILE A 166 12.85 6.67 17.26
CA ILE A 166 12.29 7.89 17.83
C ILE A 166 12.17 7.73 19.36
N ASN A 167 11.59 6.62 19.82
CA ASN A 167 11.39 6.35 21.26
C ASN A 167 12.71 6.19 22.03
N ALA A 168 13.72 5.66 21.36
CA ALA A 168 15.07 5.53 21.91
C ALA A 168 15.89 6.83 21.85
N GLY A 169 15.33 7.94 21.33
CA GLY A 169 16.01 9.21 21.18
C GLY A 169 17.12 9.22 20.12
N ARG A 170 17.16 8.22 19.24
CA ARG A 170 18.10 8.15 18.12
C ARG A 170 17.64 8.96 16.91
N LEU A 171 16.36 9.29 16.83
CA LEU A 171 15.74 10.17 15.85
C LEU A 171 14.96 11.29 16.54
N ASP A 172 14.85 12.43 15.86
CA ASP A 172 14.04 13.57 16.31
C ASP A 172 12.60 13.51 15.76
N GLY A 173 12.34 12.66 14.75
CA GLY A 173 11.02 12.54 14.13
C GLY A 173 11.04 11.73 12.85
N THR A 174 9.96 11.82 12.09
CA THR A 174 9.76 11.09 10.84
C THR A 174 8.99 11.91 9.81
N VAL A 175 9.11 11.52 8.54
CA VAL A 175 8.14 11.83 7.49
C VAL A 175 7.49 10.53 7.06
N ALA A 176 6.18 10.44 7.20
CA ALA A 176 5.40 9.23 6.89
C ALA A 176 4.03 9.59 6.31
N ASP A 177 3.28 8.61 5.82
CA ASP A 177 1.87 8.79 5.52
C ASP A 177 1.14 9.23 6.80
N LYS A 178 0.28 10.25 6.67
CA LYS A 178 -0.36 10.88 7.84
C LYS A 178 -1.27 9.92 8.59
N VAL A 179 -1.96 9.06 7.87
CA VAL A 179 -2.87 8.08 8.47
C VAL A 179 -2.10 6.96 9.13
N GLU A 180 -1.04 6.48 8.47
CA GLU A 180 -0.16 5.45 9.02
C GLU A 180 0.52 5.94 10.31
N VAL A 181 1.20 7.08 10.30
CA VAL A 181 1.88 7.57 11.49
C VAL A 181 0.90 7.91 12.63
N HIS A 182 -0.34 8.28 12.28
CA HIS A 182 -1.39 8.46 13.28
C HIS A 182 -1.74 7.14 13.97
N GLY A 183 -2.08 6.10 13.21
CA GLY A 183 -2.44 4.78 13.73
C GLY A 183 -1.26 4.01 14.30
N GLY A 184 -0.16 3.96 13.55
CA GLY A 184 1.03 3.18 13.88
C GLY A 184 1.87 3.76 15.02
N PHE A 185 1.79 5.09 15.28
CA PHE A 185 2.63 5.74 16.28
C PHE A 185 1.89 6.73 17.19
N LEU A 186 1.26 7.78 16.65
CA LEU A 186 0.76 8.90 17.47
C LEU A 186 -0.37 8.53 18.43
N ARG A 187 -1.19 7.53 18.10
CA ARG A 187 -2.25 7.02 18.97
C ARG A 187 -1.75 6.04 20.04
N LYS A 188 -0.50 5.58 19.93
CA LYS A 188 0.11 4.66 20.89
C LYS A 188 0.75 5.45 22.04
N PRO A 189 0.88 4.85 23.25
CA PRO A 189 1.51 5.52 24.40
C PRO A 189 2.88 6.10 24.07
N GLU A 190 3.64 5.42 23.21
CA GLU A 190 4.99 5.79 22.79
C GLU A 190 5.02 7.07 21.96
N GLY A 191 3.96 7.35 21.19
CA GLY A 191 3.84 8.54 20.34
C GLY A 191 3.28 9.78 21.04
N LYS A 192 2.85 9.68 22.32
CA LYS A 192 2.10 10.74 23.03
C LYS A 192 2.80 12.10 23.08
N ASP A 193 4.14 12.11 23.07
CA ASP A 193 4.96 13.32 23.16
C ASP A 193 5.32 13.88 21.77
N HIS A 194 4.80 13.30 20.71
CA HIS A 194 5.02 13.70 19.32
C HIS A 194 3.75 14.24 18.68
N GLY A 195 3.91 14.98 17.58
CA GLY A 195 2.79 15.58 16.85
C GLY A 195 3.21 16.06 15.46
N TYR A 196 2.21 16.40 14.68
CA TYR A 196 2.41 16.95 13.35
C TYR A 196 2.99 18.37 13.41
N VAL A 197 3.86 18.70 12.46
CA VAL A 197 4.32 20.07 12.21
C VAL A 197 4.27 20.40 10.72
N GLY A 198 4.03 21.66 10.41
CA GLY A 198 3.90 22.13 9.04
C GLY A 198 2.62 21.65 8.34
N PRO A 199 2.50 21.96 7.04
CA PRO A 199 1.35 21.55 6.23
C PRO A 199 1.43 20.08 5.84
N ASP A 200 0.27 19.51 5.54
CA ASP A 200 0.15 18.21 4.89
C ASP A 200 0.81 18.23 3.50
N GLN A 201 1.51 17.17 3.16
CA GLN A 201 2.28 17.07 1.93
C GLN A 201 1.49 16.30 0.86
N TYR A 202 1.22 16.98 -0.26
CA TYR A 202 0.47 16.44 -1.40
C TYR A 202 1.18 16.62 -2.75
N ASP A 203 2.43 17.09 -2.77
CA ASP A 203 3.14 17.39 -4.01
C ASP A 203 3.23 16.16 -4.92
N GLU A 204 2.49 16.20 -6.03
CA GLU A 204 2.41 15.10 -6.99
C GLU A 204 3.77 14.73 -7.61
N LYS A 205 4.70 15.68 -7.66
CA LYS A 205 6.09 15.43 -8.07
C LYS A 205 6.74 14.30 -7.26
N TYR A 206 6.42 14.23 -5.97
CA TYR A 206 6.97 13.22 -5.07
C TYR A 206 5.97 12.07 -4.82
N TYR A 207 4.72 12.40 -4.49
CA TYR A 207 3.72 11.46 -3.98
C TYR A 207 2.84 10.83 -5.07
N GLY A 208 2.86 11.40 -6.30
CA GLY A 208 2.09 10.90 -7.43
C GLY A 208 0.58 11.14 -7.30
N GLU A 209 -0.20 10.35 -8.05
CA GLU A 209 -1.64 10.56 -8.24
C GLU A 209 -2.52 9.95 -7.13
N GLY A 210 -1.92 9.19 -6.22
CA GLY A 210 -2.59 8.40 -5.17
C GLY A 210 -2.05 6.98 -5.13
N ILE A 211 -2.77 6.09 -4.47
CA ILE A 211 -2.34 4.71 -4.23
C ILE A 211 -3.07 3.76 -5.17
N GLY A 212 -2.33 2.89 -5.85
CA GLY A 212 -2.86 1.90 -6.78
C GLY A 212 -2.25 0.51 -6.59
N ILE A 213 -2.90 -0.48 -7.19
CA ILE A 213 -2.41 -1.86 -7.21
C ILE A 213 -1.35 -1.98 -8.30
N GLY A 214 -0.10 -2.29 -7.90
CA GLY A 214 1.01 -2.46 -8.82
C GLY A 214 1.00 -3.84 -9.49
N MET A 215 1.33 -3.90 -10.77
CA MET A 215 1.45 -5.14 -11.55
C MET A 215 2.55 -5.04 -12.60
N ARG A 216 3.00 -6.19 -13.12
CA ARG A 216 4.01 -6.19 -14.19
C ARG A 216 3.51 -5.47 -15.43
N LYS A 217 4.42 -4.86 -16.17
CA LYS A 217 4.14 -4.24 -17.47
C LYS A 217 3.45 -5.20 -18.43
N GLY A 218 2.47 -4.67 -19.16
CA GLY A 218 1.80 -5.38 -20.25
C GLY A 218 0.70 -6.35 -19.83
N GLN A 219 0.37 -6.43 -18.54
CA GLN A 219 -0.75 -7.27 -18.03
C GLN A 219 -2.11 -6.58 -18.21
N LYS A 220 -2.46 -6.22 -19.43
CA LYS A 220 -3.65 -5.41 -19.76
C LYS A 220 -4.95 -6.03 -19.25
N GLU A 221 -5.12 -7.33 -19.44
CA GLU A 221 -6.33 -8.05 -18.99
C GLU A 221 -6.46 -8.02 -17.46
N LEU A 222 -5.39 -8.31 -16.72
CA LEU A 222 -5.40 -8.25 -15.26
C LEU A 222 -5.68 -6.83 -14.76
N LYS A 223 -5.08 -5.81 -15.40
CA LYS A 223 -5.34 -4.41 -15.09
C LYS A 223 -6.81 -4.06 -15.26
N GLU A 224 -7.41 -4.45 -16.36
CA GLU A 224 -8.83 -4.19 -16.64
C GLU A 224 -9.75 -4.89 -15.64
N GLN A 225 -9.48 -6.16 -15.33
CA GLN A 225 -10.21 -6.92 -14.32
C GLN A 225 -10.13 -6.23 -12.94
N ILE A 226 -8.94 -5.79 -12.51
CA ILE A 226 -8.75 -5.10 -11.24
C ILE A 226 -9.47 -3.74 -11.24
N ASN A 227 -9.37 -2.95 -12.30
CA ASN A 227 -10.05 -1.66 -12.40
C ASN A 227 -11.58 -1.82 -12.35
N GLN A 228 -12.11 -2.81 -13.06
CA GLN A 228 -13.54 -3.12 -13.00
C GLN A 228 -13.96 -3.58 -11.59
N ALA A 229 -13.13 -4.39 -10.92
CA ALA A 229 -13.38 -4.79 -9.54
C ALA A 229 -13.40 -3.59 -8.58
N ILE A 230 -12.40 -2.69 -8.67
CA ILE A 230 -12.36 -1.44 -7.86
C ILE A 230 -13.63 -0.61 -8.10
N LYS A 231 -14.05 -0.45 -9.36
CA LYS A 231 -15.28 0.27 -9.71
C LYS A 231 -16.52 -0.41 -9.12
N THR A 232 -16.60 -1.74 -9.18
CA THR A 232 -17.72 -2.52 -8.65
C THR A 232 -17.82 -2.40 -7.13
N ILE A 233 -16.73 -2.62 -6.38
CA ILE A 233 -16.75 -2.52 -4.91
C ILE A 233 -17.06 -1.10 -4.42
N ARG A 234 -16.71 -0.08 -5.20
CA ARG A 234 -17.12 1.30 -4.91
C ARG A 234 -18.61 1.52 -5.14
N SER A 235 -19.14 1.06 -6.26
CA SER A 235 -20.54 1.31 -6.64
C SER A 235 -21.54 0.52 -5.80
N ASN A 236 -21.15 -0.65 -5.26
CA ASN A 236 -22.02 -1.52 -4.46
C ASN A 236 -21.90 -1.30 -2.94
N GLY A 237 -21.09 -0.33 -2.49
CA GLY A 237 -20.90 0.03 -1.08
C GLY A 237 -19.92 -0.87 -0.31
N THR A 238 -19.31 -1.88 -0.94
CA THR A 238 -18.30 -2.75 -0.30
C THR A 238 -17.09 -1.93 0.14
N TYR A 239 -16.61 -1.00 -0.72
CA TYR A 239 -15.49 -0.12 -0.40
C TYR A 239 -15.77 0.71 0.85
N ASP A 240 -16.94 1.35 0.93
CA ASP A 240 -17.32 2.21 2.06
C ASP A 240 -17.44 1.39 3.36
N THR A 241 -17.95 0.16 3.26
CA THR A 241 -18.02 -0.78 4.39
C THR A 241 -16.63 -1.14 4.91
N ILE A 242 -15.67 -1.37 4.00
CA ILE A 242 -14.27 -1.64 4.36
C ILE A 242 -13.63 -0.37 4.95
N ALA A 243 -13.74 0.78 4.28
CA ALA A 243 -13.12 2.03 4.71
C ALA A 243 -13.53 2.43 6.13
N LYS A 244 -14.81 2.31 6.48
CA LYS A 244 -15.36 2.63 7.81
C LYS A 244 -14.79 1.79 8.96
N LYS A 245 -14.13 0.66 8.67
CA LYS A 245 -13.45 -0.12 9.72
C LYS A 245 -12.15 0.54 10.17
N TYR A 246 -11.53 1.34 9.30
CA TYR A 246 -10.18 1.87 9.48
C TYR A 246 -10.14 3.39 9.58
N PHE A 247 -11.13 4.09 8.96
CA PHE A 247 -11.12 5.55 8.81
C PHE A 247 -12.48 6.15 9.18
N ASP A 248 -12.43 7.34 9.75
CA ASP A 248 -13.59 8.21 10.03
C ASP A 248 -13.85 9.25 8.91
N PHE A 249 -13.13 9.15 7.81
CA PHE A 249 -13.23 9.98 6.60
C PHE A 249 -13.23 9.11 5.34
N ASP A 250 -13.59 9.68 4.18
CA ASP A 250 -13.47 8.98 2.88
C ASP A 250 -12.01 9.02 2.38
N PRO A 251 -11.26 7.89 2.42
CA PRO A 251 -9.87 7.85 1.96
C PRO A 251 -9.73 7.91 0.44
N TYR A 252 -10.81 7.68 -0.32
CA TYR A 252 -10.75 7.78 -1.77
C TYR A 252 -10.51 9.23 -2.21
N GLY A 253 -11.10 10.18 -1.49
CA GLY A 253 -11.06 11.59 -1.82
C GLY A 253 -11.84 11.92 -3.13
N ASN A 254 -12.13 13.18 -3.33
CA ASN A 254 -12.69 13.68 -4.58
C ASN A 254 -11.63 13.90 -5.64
#